data_ea2c2c4be02f710990719f37988eab33
#
_entry.id   ea2c2c4be02f710990719f37988eab33
#
_cell.length_a   1.000
_cell.length_b   1.000
_cell.length_c   1.000
_cell.angle_alpha   90.00
_cell.angle_beta   90.00
_cell.angle_gamma   90.00
#
_symmetry.space_group_name_H-M   'P 1'
#
loop_
_entity.id
_entity.type
_entity.pdbx_description
1 polymer ?
#
loop_
_entity_poly.entity_id
_entity_poly.type
_entity_poly.pdbx_seq_one_letter_code
_entity_poly.pdbx_strand_id
1 'polypeptide(L)'
;MELNLNRRQFVAAGTVAAMGAMAGLAGCSSSDAKTDAKTDDKKVEAPEKLVFAWEPGASEGKYENMRDLIAEAMAEGAGVPCEPMTTTDYNVCIEAVNSGKAHYASLGAKEYVELHKKNPAVEVAWVLSDGEGKLNQVSYHSQILVLDENADKYKKGDSYELTQDAMKGKNMSWVELSSTSGYVIPSIALATEFGISDSEELGESGKFFNTVLFGGSHVNSIYNVLIGDADFCACDDTGAANNYNVIEGENGELGALYEIKSGLEAPLDKYAGVKLRCVSSLPVPAVPFVVNTDYVPEDMNKKVVDYMCSDAVSGNKELFKDPSDKDTVTKWKQTTGKVTFTPADDSYYDDFRKLIGEE
;
A
#
# COMPACT_ATOMS: atom_id res chain seq x y z
N MET A 1 17.05 2.80 10.13
CA MET A 1 17.06 1.71 11.12
C MET A 1 16.82 0.43 10.35
N GLU A 2 17.85 -0.35 10.08
CA GLU A 2 17.69 -1.60 9.33
C GLU A 2 16.79 -2.54 10.12
N LEU A 3 15.78 -3.11 9.47
CA LEU A 3 15.00 -4.23 9.99
C LEU A 3 15.92 -5.45 10.11
N ASN A 4 16.72 -5.52 11.18
CA ASN A 4 17.47 -6.72 11.55
C ASN A 4 16.51 -7.76 12.15
N LEU A 5 15.63 -8.29 11.32
CA LEU A 5 14.90 -9.52 11.61
C LEU A 5 15.91 -10.67 11.49
N ASN A 6 16.34 -11.18 12.63
CA ASN A 6 17.37 -12.16 12.77
C ASN A 6 16.99 -13.45 12.01
N ARG A 7 17.76 -13.84 11.00
CA ARG A 7 17.61 -15.03 10.13
C ARG A 7 17.37 -16.37 10.86
N ARG A 8 17.42 -16.41 12.18
CA ARG A 8 17.27 -17.63 12.98
C ARG A 8 15.83 -17.95 13.42
N GLN A 9 14.89 -17.04 13.20
CA GLN A 9 13.47 -17.24 13.62
C GLN A 9 12.54 -17.70 12.48
N PHE A 10 13.01 -17.65 11.22
CA PHE A 10 12.19 -17.97 10.04
C PHE A 10 12.24 -19.45 9.57
N VAL A 11 12.93 -20.36 10.24
CA VAL A 11 13.14 -21.76 9.76
C VAL A 11 12.22 -22.78 10.44
N ALA A 12 11.15 -22.40 11.10
CA ALA A 12 10.33 -23.34 11.86
C ALA A 12 8.84 -23.44 11.46
N ALA A 13 8.45 -23.05 10.25
CA ALA A 13 7.08 -23.29 9.79
C ALA A 13 7.05 -23.64 8.30
N GLY A 14 7.04 -24.91 7.96
CA GLY A 14 6.81 -25.30 6.58
C GLY A 14 7.27 -26.71 6.20
N THR A 15 6.71 -27.76 6.82
CA THR A 15 6.71 -29.10 6.25
C THR A 15 5.43 -29.85 6.63
N VAL A 16 4.45 -29.79 5.77
CA VAL A 16 3.41 -30.84 5.71
C VAL A 16 3.44 -31.39 4.28
N ALA A 17 4.00 -32.60 4.16
CA ALA A 17 4.02 -33.39 2.95
C ALA A 17 2.64 -34.01 2.74
N ALA A 18 2.07 -33.84 1.56
CA ALA A 18 0.97 -34.66 1.09
C ALA A 18 1.48 -35.54 -0.07
N MET A 19 1.69 -36.82 0.22
CA MET A 19 1.85 -37.88 -0.78
C MET A 19 0.48 -38.22 -1.37
N GLY A 20 0.40 -38.30 -2.65
CA GLY A 20 -0.75 -38.84 -3.39
C GLY A 20 -0.31 -39.47 -4.71
N ALA A 21 -0.50 -40.77 -4.82
CA ALA A 21 0.11 -41.71 -5.73
C ALA A 21 -0.40 -41.66 -7.17
N MET A 22 0.52 -42.06 -8.02
CA MET A 22 0.50 -42.61 -9.38
C MET A 22 -0.74 -43.39 -9.90
N ALA A 23 -1.00 -43.25 -11.18
CA ALA A 23 -1.18 -44.39 -12.07
C ALA A 23 -0.90 -43.96 -13.52
N GLY A 24 0.04 -44.61 -14.15
CA GLY A 24 0.46 -44.38 -15.52
C GLY A 24 -0.42 -45.11 -16.54
N LEU A 25 -0.28 -44.71 -17.81
CA LEU A 25 -0.42 -45.58 -18.99
C LEU A 25 0.45 -45.04 -20.12
N ALA A 26 1.29 -45.94 -20.60
CA ALA A 26 2.19 -45.75 -21.72
C ALA A 26 1.45 -45.83 -23.05
N GLY A 27 1.89 -45.04 -24.01
CA GLY A 27 1.50 -45.18 -25.40
C GLY A 27 2.48 -44.44 -26.30
N CYS A 28 3.42 -45.19 -26.88
CA CYS A 28 4.37 -44.71 -27.90
C CYS A 28 3.64 -44.40 -29.21
N SER A 29 3.97 -43.27 -29.84
CA SER A 29 4.16 -43.23 -31.30
C SER A 29 4.94 -41.97 -31.69
N SER A 30 6.01 -42.21 -32.39
CA SER A 30 6.95 -41.27 -33.00
C SER A 30 6.30 -40.53 -34.17
N SER A 31 6.48 -39.20 -34.22
CA SER A 31 6.73 -38.51 -35.50
C SER A 31 7.35 -37.13 -35.20
N ASP A 32 8.56 -36.94 -35.73
CA ASP A 32 9.24 -35.66 -35.79
C ASP A 32 8.37 -34.64 -36.54
N ALA A 33 7.91 -33.62 -35.84
CA ALA A 33 7.53 -32.36 -36.43
C ALA A 33 8.19 -31.27 -35.60
N LYS A 34 9.29 -30.70 -36.12
CA LYS A 34 9.76 -29.41 -35.72
C LYS A 34 8.63 -28.41 -35.93
N THR A 35 7.93 -28.09 -34.89
CA THR A 35 7.06 -26.92 -34.85
C THR A 35 7.96 -25.77 -34.38
N ASP A 36 8.46 -24.97 -35.31
CA ASP A 36 8.90 -23.62 -35.02
C ASP A 36 7.68 -22.90 -34.41
N ALA A 37 7.65 -22.79 -33.11
CA ALA A 37 6.75 -21.87 -32.43
C ALA A 37 7.21 -20.45 -32.84
N LYS A 38 6.63 -19.92 -33.91
CA LYS A 38 6.54 -18.49 -34.10
C LYS A 38 5.74 -17.97 -32.91
N THR A 39 6.42 -17.35 -31.96
CA THR A 39 5.82 -16.32 -31.12
C THR A 39 5.29 -15.26 -32.08
N ASP A 40 3.98 -15.29 -32.36
CA ASP A 40 3.30 -14.14 -32.93
C ASP A 40 3.45 -13.04 -31.86
N ASP A 41 4.43 -12.15 -32.02
CA ASP A 41 4.51 -10.88 -31.34
C ASP A 41 3.25 -10.08 -31.73
N LYS A 42 2.18 -10.31 -30.98
CA LYS A 42 0.95 -9.55 -31.11
C LYS A 42 1.28 -8.12 -30.69
N LYS A 43 1.53 -7.25 -31.66
CA LYS A 43 1.82 -5.84 -31.39
C LYS A 43 0.63 -5.25 -30.62
N VAL A 44 0.88 -4.85 -29.38
CA VAL A 44 -0.10 -4.14 -28.55
C VAL A 44 -0.38 -2.81 -29.23
N GLU A 45 -1.64 -2.52 -29.55
CA GLU A 45 -2.05 -1.24 -30.13
C GLU A 45 -2.13 -0.19 -29.02
N ALA A 46 -1.62 1.01 -29.31
CA ALA A 46 -1.71 2.11 -28.36
C ALA A 46 -3.17 2.50 -28.15
N PRO A 47 -3.64 2.61 -26.91
CA PRO A 47 -4.99 3.06 -26.63
C PRO A 47 -5.16 4.54 -27.01
N GLU A 48 -6.35 4.90 -27.51
CA GLU A 48 -6.69 6.30 -27.81
C GLU A 48 -6.82 7.17 -26.55
N LYS A 49 -6.99 6.53 -25.40
CA LYS A 49 -7.15 7.14 -24.08
C LYS A 49 -6.61 6.20 -23.01
N LEU A 50 -5.85 6.74 -22.06
CA LEU A 50 -5.45 6.02 -20.86
C LEU A 50 -6.51 6.15 -19.75
N VAL A 51 -6.56 5.16 -18.88
CA VAL A 51 -7.34 5.17 -17.64
C VAL A 51 -6.40 4.79 -16.49
N PHE A 52 -6.40 5.59 -15.42
CA PHE A 52 -5.62 5.34 -14.23
C PHE A 52 -6.52 5.08 -13.03
N ALA A 53 -6.50 3.84 -12.50
CA ALA A 53 -7.31 3.42 -11.36
C ALA A 53 -6.64 3.76 -10.03
N TRP A 54 -7.46 4.17 -9.08
CA TRP A 54 -7.08 4.50 -7.71
C TRP A 54 -7.86 3.66 -6.71
N GLU A 55 -7.17 3.12 -5.72
CA GLU A 55 -7.78 2.52 -4.55
C GLU A 55 -8.67 3.54 -3.81
N PRO A 56 -9.68 3.06 -3.04
CA PRO A 56 -10.56 3.95 -2.31
C PRO A 56 -9.77 4.83 -1.34
N GLY A 57 -9.93 6.13 -1.48
CA GLY A 57 -9.37 7.14 -0.57
C GLY A 57 -10.48 7.76 0.25
N ALA A 58 -10.20 8.03 1.51
CA ALA A 58 -11.09 8.81 2.32
C ALA A 58 -11.11 10.27 1.82
N SER A 59 -12.28 10.86 1.77
CA SER A 59 -12.53 12.20 1.26
C SER A 59 -12.14 12.36 -0.22
N GLU A 60 -12.90 11.72 -1.09
CA GLU A 60 -12.71 11.73 -2.55
C GLU A 60 -12.54 13.15 -3.11
N GLY A 61 -13.35 14.11 -2.70
CA GLY A 61 -13.30 15.48 -3.20
C GLY A 61 -11.98 16.22 -2.96
N LYS A 62 -11.21 15.87 -1.93
CA LYS A 62 -9.90 16.51 -1.65
C LYS A 62 -8.76 15.94 -2.49
N TYR A 63 -8.90 14.72 -2.99
CA TYR A 63 -7.90 14.06 -3.84
C TYR A 63 -8.22 14.14 -5.32
N GLU A 64 -9.41 14.60 -5.71
CA GLU A 64 -9.78 14.76 -7.12
C GLU A 64 -8.74 15.62 -7.85
N ASN A 65 -8.39 16.78 -7.31
CA ASN A 65 -7.40 17.66 -7.93
C ASN A 65 -6.04 16.98 -8.13
N MET A 66 -5.59 16.16 -7.17
CA MET A 66 -4.33 15.44 -7.30
C MET A 66 -4.43 14.32 -8.35
N ARG A 67 -5.54 13.60 -8.39
CA ARG A 67 -5.77 12.55 -9.39
C ARG A 67 -5.85 13.13 -10.79
N ASP A 68 -6.48 14.28 -10.94
CA ASP A 68 -6.53 15.03 -12.20
C ASP A 68 -5.14 15.50 -12.64
N LEU A 69 -4.33 16.07 -11.74
CA LEU A 69 -2.96 16.48 -12.02
C LEU A 69 -2.06 15.32 -12.45
N ILE A 70 -2.22 14.14 -11.83
CA ILE A 70 -1.51 12.93 -12.26
C ILE A 70 -2.00 12.48 -13.64
N ALA A 71 -3.30 12.49 -13.88
CA ALA A 71 -3.85 12.13 -15.19
C ALA A 71 -3.39 13.10 -16.28
N GLU A 72 -3.34 14.41 -16.00
CA GLU A 72 -2.78 15.42 -16.90
C GLU A 72 -1.30 15.16 -17.22
N ALA A 73 -0.48 14.88 -16.19
CA ALA A 73 0.93 14.56 -16.39
C ALA A 73 1.12 13.28 -17.21
N MET A 74 0.30 12.25 -16.97
CA MET A 74 0.32 11.02 -17.78
C MET A 74 -0.10 11.28 -19.22
N ALA A 75 -1.10 12.13 -19.44
CA ALA A 75 -1.54 12.51 -20.78
C ALA A 75 -0.43 13.22 -21.55
N GLU A 76 0.31 14.12 -20.91
CA GLU A 76 1.49 14.79 -21.52
C GLU A 76 2.56 13.75 -21.92
N GLY A 77 2.87 12.79 -21.03
CA GLY A 77 3.83 11.73 -21.32
C GLY A 77 3.39 10.80 -22.45
N ALA A 78 2.12 10.39 -22.44
CA ALA A 78 1.56 9.45 -23.39
C ALA A 78 1.27 10.07 -24.77
N GLY A 79 0.95 11.36 -24.80
CA GLY A 79 0.44 12.03 -26.00
C GLY A 79 -1.03 11.70 -26.33
N VAL A 80 -1.76 11.12 -25.40
CA VAL A 80 -3.20 10.84 -25.46
C VAL A 80 -3.87 11.23 -24.16
N PRO A 81 -5.19 11.51 -24.11
CA PRO A 81 -5.89 11.81 -22.87
C PRO A 81 -5.73 10.71 -21.82
N CYS A 82 -5.68 11.07 -20.53
CA CYS A 82 -5.73 10.15 -19.42
C CYS A 82 -6.88 10.57 -18.48
N GLU A 83 -7.67 9.59 -18.02
CA GLU A 83 -8.77 9.83 -17.09
C GLU A 83 -8.52 9.09 -15.78
N PRO A 84 -8.71 9.72 -14.62
CA PRO A 84 -8.69 9.03 -13.34
C PRO A 84 -9.95 8.18 -13.17
N MET A 85 -9.80 6.99 -12.61
CA MET A 85 -10.89 6.09 -12.19
C MET A 85 -10.80 5.89 -10.69
N THR A 86 -11.74 6.43 -9.94
CA THR A 86 -11.89 6.13 -8.51
C THR A 86 -12.67 4.85 -8.33
N THR A 87 -12.19 3.97 -7.46
CA THR A 87 -12.83 2.69 -7.16
C THR A 87 -13.44 2.68 -5.77
N THR A 88 -14.43 1.82 -5.56
CA THR A 88 -15.17 1.70 -4.29
C THR A 88 -14.52 0.78 -3.29
N ASP A 89 -13.67 -0.12 -3.75
CA ASP A 89 -12.88 -1.05 -2.93
C ASP A 89 -11.59 -1.48 -3.66
N TYR A 90 -10.69 -2.10 -2.93
CA TYR A 90 -9.38 -2.56 -3.40
C TYR A 90 -9.50 -3.58 -4.55
N ASN A 91 -10.41 -4.54 -4.43
CA ASN A 91 -10.57 -5.59 -5.46
C ASN A 91 -11.05 -4.99 -6.79
N VAL A 92 -11.91 -3.96 -6.76
CA VAL A 92 -12.34 -3.27 -7.98
C VAL A 92 -11.17 -2.57 -8.65
N CYS A 93 -10.24 -1.98 -7.90
CA CYS A 93 -9.03 -1.38 -8.45
C CYS A 93 -8.12 -2.43 -9.11
N ILE A 94 -7.85 -3.53 -8.40
CA ILE A 94 -7.04 -4.65 -8.88
C ILE A 94 -7.64 -5.23 -10.16
N GLU A 95 -8.94 -5.51 -10.18
CA GLU A 95 -9.62 -6.07 -11.36
C GLU A 95 -9.71 -5.07 -12.52
N ALA A 96 -9.76 -3.77 -12.25
CA ALA A 96 -9.74 -2.77 -13.32
C ALA A 96 -8.43 -2.81 -14.10
N VAL A 97 -7.27 -2.85 -13.43
CA VAL A 97 -5.98 -2.93 -14.12
C VAL A 97 -5.73 -4.32 -14.68
N ASN A 98 -6.12 -5.39 -13.97
CA ASN A 98 -5.97 -6.74 -14.44
C ASN A 98 -6.69 -7.00 -15.77
N SER A 99 -7.91 -6.50 -15.91
CA SER A 99 -8.76 -6.70 -17.09
C SER A 99 -8.55 -5.70 -18.22
N GLY A 100 -7.68 -4.72 -18.06
CA GLY A 100 -7.46 -3.63 -19.03
C GLY A 100 -8.57 -2.57 -19.05
N LYS A 101 -9.50 -2.57 -18.10
CA LYS A 101 -10.44 -1.45 -17.91
C LYS A 101 -9.69 -0.21 -17.45
N ALA A 102 -8.63 -0.37 -16.66
CA ALA A 102 -7.62 0.63 -16.41
C ALA A 102 -6.29 0.15 -16.99
N HIS A 103 -5.52 1.07 -17.53
CA HIS A 103 -4.21 0.83 -18.12
C HIS A 103 -3.10 0.89 -17.07
N TYR A 104 -3.30 1.74 -16.08
CA TYR A 104 -2.43 1.96 -14.93
C TYR A 104 -3.24 1.94 -13.63
N ALA A 105 -2.59 1.64 -12.53
CA ALA A 105 -3.18 1.74 -11.20
C ALA A 105 -2.14 2.11 -10.14
N SER A 106 -2.60 2.72 -9.03
CA SER A 106 -1.85 2.82 -7.78
C SER A 106 -2.34 1.73 -6.86
N LEU A 107 -1.47 0.79 -6.49
CA LEU A 107 -1.78 -0.36 -5.64
C LEU A 107 -0.91 -0.37 -4.40
N GLY A 108 -1.30 -1.09 -3.37
CA GLY A 108 -0.38 -1.45 -2.31
C GLY A 108 0.65 -2.51 -2.77
N ALA A 109 1.77 -2.63 -2.05
CA ALA A 109 2.81 -3.58 -2.42
C ALA A 109 2.32 -5.04 -2.38
N LYS A 110 1.45 -5.39 -1.43
CA LYS A 110 0.85 -6.73 -1.32
C LYS A 110 -0.04 -7.04 -2.52
N GLU A 111 -0.93 -6.11 -2.87
CA GLU A 111 -1.83 -6.23 -4.02
C GLU A 111 -1.04 -6.42 -5.31
N TYR A 112 0.02 -5.62 -5.50
CA TYR A 112 0.88 -5.75 -6.66
C TYR A 112 1.55 -7.12 -6.74
N VAL A 113 2.20 -7.56 -5.67
CA VAL A 113 2.91 -8.86 -5.65
C VAL A 113 1.98 -10.02 -6.00
N GLU A 114 0.79 -10.04 -5.41
CA GLU A 114 -0.21 -11.08 -5.71
C GLU A 114 -0.77 -10.98 -7.13
N LEU A 115 -0.99 -9.77 -7.62
CA LEU A 115 -1.50 -9.54 -8.96
C LEU A 115 -0.45 -9.91 -10.02
N HIS A 116 0.79 -9.46 -9.87
CA HIS A 116 1.90 -9.78 -10.78
C HIS A 116 2.15 -11.29 -10.86
N LYS A 117 2.07 -12.01 -9.74
CA LYS A 117 2.16 -13.48 -9.71
C LYS A 117 1.07 -14.16 -10.53
N LYS A 118 -0.14 -13.61 -10.58
CA LYS A 118 -1.28 -14.13 -11.35
C LYS A 118 -1.27 -13.66 -12.80
N ASN A 119 -0.83 -12.44 -13.02
CA ASN A 119 -0.77 -11.77 -14.32
C ASN A 119 0.57 -11.03 -14.46
N PRO A 120 1.62 -11.67 -14.99
CA PRO A 120 2.94 -11.05 -15.16
C PRO A 120 2.96 -9.84 -16.11
N ALA A 121 1.90 -9.63 -16.91
CA ALA A 121 1.78 -8.43 -17.74
C ALA A 121 1.49 -7.15 -16.92
N VAL A 122 1.10 -7.29 -15.65
CA VAL A 122 0.98 -6.15 -14.73
C VAL A 122 2.33 -5.94 -14.06
N GLU A 123 3.03 -4.89 -14.47
CA GLU A 123 4.40 -4.56 -14.05
C GLU A 123 4.45 -3.23 -13.28
N VAL A 124 5.50 -3.04 -12.48
CA VAL A 124 5.78 -1.73 -11.87
C VAL A 124 6.29 -0.78 -12.94
N ALA A 125 5.68 0.38 -13.06
CA ALA A 125 6.13 1.44 -13.95
C ALA A 125 7.03 2.45 -13.21
N TRP A 126 6.61 2.88 -12.02
CA TRP A 126 7.39 3.75 -11.13
C TRP A 126 6.90 3.58 -9.68
N VAL A 127 7.68 4.11 -8.75
CA VAL A 127 7.32 4.20 -7.33
C VAL A 127 7.47 5.62 -6.83
N LEU A 128 6.83 5.90 -5.70
CA LEU A 128 7.08 7.12 -4.95
C LEU A 128 8.34 6.91 -4.10
N SER A 129 9.38 7.71 -4.31
CA SER A 129 10.59 7.68 -3.51
C SER A 129 10.73 8.93 -2.64
N ASP A 130 11.56 8.88 -1.60
CA ASP A 130 11.75 9.99 -0.66
C ASP A 130 12.76 11.07 -1.15
N GLY A 131 13.01 11.13 -2.43
CA GLY A 131 13.90 12.09 -3.06
C GLY A 131 15.28 11.57 -3.34
N GLU A 132 15.98 12.18 -4.28
CA GLU A 132 17.25 11.77 -4.84
C GLU A 132 17.20 10.47 -5.68
N GLY A 133 16.02 9.89 -5.95
CA GLY A 133 15.88 8.70 -6.78
C GLY A 133 16.44 7.42 -6.17
N LYS A 134 16.55 7.34 -4.85
CA LYS A 134 17.04 6.16 -4.14
C LYS A 134 15.90 5.22 -3.82
N LEU A 135 15.80 4.12 -4.56
CA LEU A 135 14.79 3.09 -4.37
C LEU A 135 14.86 2.36 -3.00
N ASN A 136 15.96 2.49 -2.25
CA ASN A 136 16.16 1.80 -0.98
C ASN A 136 15.61 2.56 0.23
N GLN A 137 15.00 3.70 0.02
CA GLN A 137 14.48 4.50 1.12
C GLN A 137 13.00 4.23 1.32
N VAL A 138 12.59 4.19 2.59
CA VAL A 138 11.20 4.00 3.00
C VAL A 138 10.44 5.30 2.72
N SER A 139 9.37 5.21 1.97
CA SER A 139 8.59 6.39 1.61
C SER A 139 7.43 6.67 2.56
N TYR A 140 6.99 5.70 3.36
CA TYR A 140 5.89 5.87 4.31
C TYR A 140 5.89 4.78 5.39
N HIS A 141 4.99 4.91 6.37
CA HIS A 141 4.89 3.99 7.51
C HIS A 141 3.47 3.43 7.66
N SER A 142 3.42 2.19 8.14
CA SER A 142 2.24 1.61 8.77
C SER A 142 2.21 2.05 10.22
N GLN A 143 1.08 2.56 10.68
CA GLN A 143 0.89 3.01 12.05
C GLN A 143 -0.21 2.21 12.74
N ILE A 144 -0.06 1.99 14.05
CA ILE A 144 -1.17 1.63 14.92
C ILE A 144 -1.46 2.84 15.81
N LEU A 145 -2.70 3.33 15.72
CA LEU A 145 -3.16 4.48 16.48
C LEU A 145 -4.17 4.05 17.55
N VAL A 146 -4.18 4.81 18.65
CA VAL A 146 -5.15 4.71 19.74
C VAL A 146 -5.65 6.11 20.09
N LEU A 147 -6.79 6.24 20.79
CA LEU A 147 -7.14 7.51 21.43
C LEU A 147 -6.04 7.91 22.42
N ASP A 148 -5.59 9.18 22.39
CA ASP A 148 -4.49 9.67 23.23
C ASP A 148 -4.76 9.47 24.72
N GLU A 149 -6.01 9.59 25.16
CA GLU A 149 -6.43 9.33 26.56
C GLU A 149 -6.18 7.88 27.01
N ASN A 150 -6.01 6.95 26.05
CA ASN A 150 -5.70 5.55 26.34
C ASN A 150 -4.21 5.21 26.17
N ALA A 151 -3.41 6.11 25.61
CA ALA A 151 -2.02 5.84 25.20
C ALA A 151 -1.09 5.50 26.36
N ASP A 152 -1.34 6.03 27.55
CA ASP A 152 -0.54 5.72 28.75
C ASP A 152 -0.49 4.23 29.11
N LYS A 153 -1.48 3.45 28.68
CA LYS A 153 -1.53 1.99 28.86
C LYS A 153 -0.43 1.25 28.10
N TYR A 154 0.14 1.90 27.08
CA TYR A 154 1.13 1.32 26.14
C TYR A 154 2.50 1.98 26.29
N LYS A 155 2.70 2.84 27.32
CA LYS A 155 4.00 3.46 27.60
C LYS A 155 5.01 2.45 28.14
N LYS A 156 6.24 2.57 27.65
CA LYS A 156 7.43 1.89 28.17
C LYS A 156 8.58 2.91 28.29
N GLY A 157 8.79 3.43 29.47
CA GLY A 157 9.70 4.56 29.68
C GLY A 157 9.23 5.80 28.93
N ASP A 158 10.10 6.35 28.09
CA ASP A 158 9.80 7.54 27.26
C ASP A 158 9.25 7.15 25.87
N SER A 159 8.91 5.88 25.63
CA SER A 159 8.43 5.37 24.35
C SER A 159 7.12 4.59 24.51
N TYR A 160 6.68 3.93 23.44
CA TYR A 160 5.50 3.07 23.41
C TYR A 160 5.90 1.65 22.99
N GLU A 161 5.22 0.65 23.56
CA GLU A 161 5.38 -0.76 23.21
C GLU A 161 4.03 -1.44 23.31
N LEU A 162 3.65 -2.10 22.22
CA LEU A 162 2.47 -2.96 22.19
C LEU A 162 2.89 -4.35 22.69
N THR A 163 2.30 -4.80 23.78
CA THR A 163 2.54 -6.13 24.32
C THR A 163 1.34 -7.04 24.06
N GLN A 164 1.59 -8.34 23.99
CA GLN A 164 0.53 -9.32 23.81
C GLN A 164 -0.59 -9.17 24.84
N ASP A 165 -0.25 -8.98 26.12
CA ASP A 165 -1.22 -8.84 27.21
C ASP A 165 -2.07 -7.57 27.10
N ALA A 166 -1.48 -6.48 26.58
CA ALA A 166 -2.19 -5.22 26.42
C ALA A 166 -3.16 -5.25 25.23
N MET A 167 -2.89 -6.06 24.20
CA MET A 167 -3.70 -6.13 22.99
C MET A 167 -4.69 -7.29 22.96
N LYS A 168 -4.35 -8.43 23.59
CA LYS A 168 -5.20 -9.63 23.56
C LYS A 168 -6.59 -9.38 24.11
N GLY A 169 -7.61 -9.81 23.37
CA GLY A 169 -9.02 -9.64 23.74
C GLY A 169 -9.56 -8.22 23.57
N LYS A 170 -8.79 -7.30 23.00
CA LYS A 170 -9.22 -5.96 22.59
C LYS A 170 -9.90 -5.99 21.23
N ASN A 171 -10.43 -4.85 20.80
CA ASN A 171 -11.01 -4.67 19.47
C ASN A 171 -10.00 -3.98 18.55
N MET A 172 -9.83 -4.52 17.35
CA MET A 172 -8.91 -4.01 16.33
C MET A 172 -9.65 -3.62 15.07
N SER A 173 -9.29 -2.48 14.49
CA SER A 173 -9.73 -2.08 13.16
C SER A 173 -8.56 -2.10 12.19
N TRP A 174 -8.63 -3.00 11.23
CA TRP A 174 -7.76 -3.06 10.06
C TRP A 174 -8.39 -2.30 8.89
N VAL A 175 -7.61 -2.07 7.83
CA VAL A 175 -8.12 -1.43 6.60
C VAL A 175 -8.82 -2.46 5.73
N GLU A 176 -8.07 -3.39 5.17
CA GLU A 176 -8.51 -4.48 4.30
C GLU A 176 -7.45 -5.59 4.38
N LEU A 177 -7.81 -6.86 4.14
CA LEU A 177 -6.88 -8.00 4.21
C LEU A 177 -5.71 -7.90 3.22
N SER A 178 -5.93 -7.28 2.06
CA SER A 178 -4.88 -7.02 1.07
C SER A 178 -4.03 -5.79 1.39
N SER A 179 -4.51 -4.87 2.24
CA SER A 179 -3.83 -3.61 2.51
C SER A 179 -2.46 -3.80 3.15
N THR A 180 -1.40 -3.36 2.45
CA THR A 180 -0.01 -3.54 2.88
C THR A 180 0.27 -2.88 4.23
N SER A 181 -0.07 -1.59 4.40
CA SER A 181 0.16 -0.85 5.65
C SER A 181 -0.98 -0.97 6.66
N GLY A 182 -2.19 -1.23 6.17
CA GLY A 182 -3.38 -1.32 7.02
C GLY A 182 -3.66 -2.70 7.60
N TYR A 183 -2.93 -3.74 7.17
CA TYR A 183 -3.07 -5.11 7.68
C TYR A 183 -1.79 -5.94 7.59
N VAL A 184 -1.20 -6.11 6.39
CA VAL A 184 -0.19 -7.16 6.15
C VAL A 184 1.07 -6.92 6.98
N ILE A 185 1.68 -5.75 6.87
CA ILE A 185 2.92 -5.44 7.63
C ILE A 185 2.66 -5.43 9.15
N PRO A 186 1.66 -4.72 9.68
CA PRO A 186 1.47 -4.70 11.12
C PRO A 186 1.01 -6.04 11.70
N SER A 187 0.23 -6.85 10.98
CA SER A 187 -0.17 -8.18 11.46
C SER A 187 1.01 -9.15 11.51
N ILE A 188 1.87 -9.18 10.48
CA ILE A 188 3.09 -9.99 10.48
C ILE A 188 4.04 -9.58 11.62
N ALA A 189 4.22 -8.27 11.82
CA ALA A 189 5.08 -7.76 12.88
C ALA A 189 4.56 -8.15 14.28
N LEU A 190 3.27 -7.94 14.54
CA LEU A 190 2.63 -8.35 15.80
C LEU A 190 2.67 -9.87 16.00
N ALA A 191 2.38 -10.64 14.96
CA ALA A 191 2.45 -12.11 15.03
C ALA A 191 3.87 -12.58 15.37
N THR A 192 4.88 -11.99 14.73
CA THR A 192 6.29 -12.30 15.00
C THR A 192 6.68 -11.94 16.44
N GLU A 193 6.33 -10.74 16.89
CA GLU A 193 6.66 -10.25 18.23
C GLU A 193 5.99 -11.09 19.33
N PHE A 194 4.73 -11.48 19.12
CA PHE A 194 3.95 -12.23 20.10
C PHE A 194 4.09 -13.75 19.98
N GLY A 195 4.85 -14.24 18.99
CA GLY A 195 5.05 -15.67 18.76
C GLY A 195 3.76 -16.38 18.29
N ILE A 196 2.88 -15.66 17.58
CA ILE A 196 1.69 -16.20 16.93
C ILE A 196 2.15 -16.86 15.63
N SER A 197 1.86 -18.15 15.47
CA SER A 197 2.34 -18.94 14.34
C SER A 197 1.66 -18.61 13.02
N ASP A 198 0.44 -18.09 13.09
CA ASP A 198 -0.38 -17.75 11.94
C ASP A 198 -0.90 -16.31 12.11
N SER A 199 -0.37 -15.38 11.30
CA SER A 199 -0.76 -13.97 11.35
C SER A 199 -2.23 -13.75 10.94
N GLU A 200 -2.86 -14.68 10.22
CA GLU A 200 -4.26 -14.60 9.84
C GLU A 200 -5.19 -14.62 11.06
N GLU A 201 -4.77 -15.24 12.17
CA GLU A 201 -5.52 -15.20 13.44
C GLU A 201 -5.76 -13.76 13.95
N LEU A 202 -4.90 -12.80 13.56
CA LEU A 202 -5.08 -11.38 13.90
C LEU A 202 -6.18 -10.71 13.05
N GLY A 203 -6.57 -11.33 11.95
CA GLY A 203 -7.68 -10.90 11.08
C GLY A 203 -9.03 -11.49 11.46
N GLU A 204 -9.09 -12.39 12.46
CA GLU A 204 -10.30 -13.09 12.84
C GLU A 204 -10.83 -12.66 14.24
N SER A 205 -12.12 -12.30 14.31
CA SER A 205 -12.78 -12.02 15.59
C SER A 205 -12.84 -13.27 16.48
N GLY A 206 -12.61 -13.08 17.79
CA GLY A 206 -12.67 -14.16 18.77
C GLY A 206 -11.43 -15.06 18.82
N LYS A 207 -10.39 -14.75 18.03
CA LYS A 207 -9.07 -15.38 18.11
C LYS A 207 -8.15 -14.59 19.04
N PHE A 208 -7.21 -13.84 18.51
CA PHE A 208 -6.37 -12.97 19.31
C PHE A 208 -7.14 -11.74 19.81
N PHE A 209 -7.83 -11.05 18.90
CA PHE A 209 -8.71 -9.94 19.20
C PHE A 209 -10.14 -10.42 19.50
N ASN A 210 -10.84 -9.69 20.38
CA ASN A 210 -12.25 -9.95 20.64
C ASN A 210 -13.11 -9.64 19.42
N THR A 211 -12.95 -8.45 18.86
CA THR A 211 -13.60 -8.02 17.62
C THR A 211 -12.54 -7.52 16.64
N VAL A 212 -12.66 -7.94 15.40
CA VAL A 212 -11.91 -7.41 14.27
C VAL A 212 -12.87 -6.75 13.30
N LEU A 213 -12.57 -5.51 12.96
CA LEU A 213 -13.28 -4.71 11.99
C LEU A 213 -12.38 -4.45 10.79
N PHE A 214 -12.96 -4.39 9.59
CA PHE A 214 -12.31 -3.93 8.39
C PHE A 214 -13.00 -2.67 7.92
N GLY A 215 -12.26 -1.53 7.96
CA GLY A 215 -12.81 -0.21 7.62
C GLY A 215 -13.01 0.00 6.11
N GLY A 216 -12.35 -0.82 5.26
CA GLY A 216 -12.34 -0.65 3.81
C GLY A 216 -11.53 0.57 3.33
N SER A 217 -11.07 1.41 4.26
CA SER A 217 -10.17 2.53 4.00
C SER A 217 -9.42 2.93 5.27
N HIS A 218 -8.29 3.64 5.15
CA HIS A 218 -7.53 4.12 6.30
C HIS A 218 -8.34 5.05 7.20
N VAL A 219 -9.16 5.90 6.64
CA VAL A 219 -10.00 6.84 7.42
C VAL A 219 -11.12 6.14 8.14
N ASN A 220 -11.77 5.18 7.53
CA ASN A 220 -12.79 4.39 8.22
C ASN A 220 -12.18 3.53 9.34
N SER A 221 -10.94 3.05 9.16
CA SER A 221 -10.21 2.36 10.23
C SER A 221 -10.00 3.29 11.44
N ILE A 222 -9.55 4.53 11.21
CA ILE A 222 -9.44 5.57 12.25
C ILE A 222 -10.81 5.89 12.86
N TYR A 223 -11.84 6.02 12.03
CA TYR A 223 -13.20 6.32 12.47
C TYR A 223 -13.72 5.28 13.48
N ASN A 224 -13.42 4.00 13.27
CA ASN A 224 -13.83 2.94 14.21
C ASN A 224 -13.23 3.13 15.62
N VAL A 225 -12.04 3.71 15.74
CA VAL A 225 -11.46 4.10 17.04
C VAL A 225 -12.16 5.33 17.61
N LEU A 226 -12.47 6.31 16.77
CA LEU A 226 -13.13 7.56 17.20
C LEU A 226 -14.54 7.33 17.76
N ILE A 227 -15.27 6.35 17.21
CA ILE A 227 -16.62 5.99 17.71
C ILE A 227 -16.58 4.99 18.87
N GLY A 228 -15.41 4.45 19.20
CA GLY A 228 -15.23 3.49 20.30
C GLY A 228 -15.53 2.03 19.93
N ASP A 229 -15.72 1.69 18.67
CA ASP A 229 -15.92 0.31 18.21
C ASP A 229 -14.62 -0.49 18.19
N ALA A 230 -13.47 0.20 18.08
CA ALA A 230 -12.14 -0.39 18.17
C ALA A 230 -11.27 0.32 19.22
N ASP A 231 -10.38 -0.45 19.88
CA ASP A 231 -9.34 0.08 20.77
C ASP A 231 -8.12 0.57 19.98
N PHE A 232 -7.85 -0.08 18.84
CA PHE A 232 -6.73 0.18 17.94
C PHE A 232 -7.20 0.28 16.50
N CYS A 233 -6.51 1.09 15.71
CA CYS A 233 -6.62 1.01 14.26
C CYS A 233 -5.26 0.99 13.60
N ALA A 234 -5.15 0.24 12.48
CA ALA A 234 -4.03 0.38 11.57
C ALA A 234 -4.35 1.37 10.47
N CYS A 235 -3.37 2.16 10.07
CA CYS A 235 -3.46 3.08 8.94
C CYS A 235 -2.08 3.40 8.37
N ASP A 236 -2.05 4.10 7.23
CA ASP A 236 -0.83 4.70 6.71
C ASP A 236 -0.59 6.09 7.28
N ASP A 237 0.63 6.59 7.19
CA ASP A 237 1.00 7.95 7.59
C ASP A 237 0.85 8.99 6.48
N THR A 238 0.57 8.56 5.24
CA THR A 238 0.45 9.46 4.07
C THR A 238 -0.99 9.89 3.80
N GLY A 239 -1.88 8.94 3.54
CA GLY A 239 -3.30 9.22 3.28
C GLY A 239 -4.03 9.73 4.51
N ALA A 240 -3.75 9.14 5.67
CA ALA A 240 -4.32 9.55 6.94
C ALA A 240 -3.86 10.95 7.38
N ALA A 241 -2.63 11.36 7.06
CA ALA A 241 -2.05 12.66 7.47
C ALA A 241 -2.87 13.88 7.02
N ASN A 242 -3.68 13.73 5.98
CA ASN A 242 -4.54 14.81 5.53
C ASN A 242 -5.70 15.11 6.50
N ASN A 243 -6.01 14.20 7.39
CA ASN A 243 -7.15 14.28 8.30
C ASN A 243 -6.77 14.77 9.72
N TYR A 244 -5.49 14.88 10.02
CA TYR A 244 -5.02 15.36 11.32
C TYR A 244 -3.85 16.35 11.20
N ASN A 245 -3.66 17.13 12.26
CA ASN A 245 -2.47 17.92 12.50
C ASN A 245 -1.50 17.11 13.35
N VAL A 246 -0.21 17.19 13.09
CA VAL A 246 0.83 16.67 13.99
C VAL A 246 1.03 17.69 15.11
N ILE A 247 0.78 17.29 16.35
CA ILE A 247 0.87 18.15 17.54
C ILE A 247 2.20 17.95 18.27
N GLU A 248 2.69 16.68 18.35
CA GLU A 248 3.96 16.31 18.92
C GLU A 248 4.65 15.27 18.05
N GLY A 249 5.99 15.32 17.95
CA GLY A 249 6.79 14.43 17.11
C GLY A 249 6.66 14.75 15.63
N GLU A 250 7.05 13.84 14.78
CA GLU A 250 6.91 13.92 13.32
C GLU A 250 5.85 12.96 12.81
N ASN A 251 5.31 13.23 11.62
CA ASN A 251 4.34 12.32 11.01
C ASN A 251 4.99 10.96 10.73
N GLY A 252 4.33 9.89 11.13
CA GLY A 252 4.86 8.54 10.97
C GLY A 252 5.78 8.07 12.10
N GLU A 253 6.18 8.92 13.04
CA GLU A 253 7.01 8.52 14.17
C GLU A 253 6.22 7.78 15.25
N LEU A 254 6.91 6.84 15.91
CA LEU A 254 6.43 6.23 17.13
C LEU A 254 6.31 7.29 18.22
N GLY A 255 5.13 7.40 18.82
CA GLY A 255 4.83 8.39 19.83
C GLY A 255 4.26 9.71 19.30
N ALA A 256 4.18 9.90 17.98
CA ALA A 256 3.57 11.10 17.42
C ALA A 256 2.14 11.30 17.93
N LEU A 257 1.82 12.56 18.27
CA LEU A 257 0.48 12.98 18.67
C LEU A 257 -0.20 13.69 17.51
N TYR A 258 -1.35 13.22 17.17
CA TYR A 258 -2.20 13.75 16.12
C TYR A 258 -3.47 14.37 16.70
N GLU A 259 -4.00 15.40 16.02
CA GLU A 259 -5.28 16.00 16.35
C GLU A 259 -6.13 16.07 15.07
N ILE A 260 -7.34 15.52 15.11
CA ILE A 260 -8.27 15.54 13.98
C ILE A 260 -8.58 17.00 13.61
N LYS A 261 -8.41 17.33 12.32
CA LYS A 261 -8.63 18.67 11.78
C LYS A 261 -10.10 19.07 11.84
N SER A 262 -10.34 20.36 11.93
CA SER A 262 -11.67 20.94 11.68
C SER A 262 -11.97 21.04 10.19
N GLY A 263 -13.24 21.04 9.84
CA GLY A 263 -13.69 21.22 8.45
C GLY A 263 -13.49 20.01 7.55
N LEU A 264 -13.32 18.83 8.13
CA LEU A 264 -13.36 17.57 7.41
C LEU A 264 -14.80 17.21 7.04
N GLU A 265 -14.93 16.36 6.04
CA GLU A 265 -16.19 15.74 5.65
C GLU A 265 -16.48 14.49 6.50
N ALA A 266 -17.71 13.96 6.41
CA ALA A 266 -18.04 12.69 7.04
C ALA A 266 -17.10 11.57 6.55
N PRO A 267 -16.71 10.63 7.44
CA PRO A 267 -17.24 10.45 8.80
C PRO A 267 -16.50 11.24 9.88
N LEU A 268 -15.46 12.01 9.57
CA LEU A 268 -14.59 12.68 10.55
C LEU A 268 -15.08 14.06 10.98
N ASP A 269 -16.09 14.62 10.34
CA ASP A 269 -16.61 15.98 10.52
C ASP A 269 -16.94 16.35 11.98
N LYS A 270 -17.31 15.36 12.81
CA LYS A 270 -17.72 15.54 14.20
C LYS A 270 -16.60 15.36 15.23
N TYR A 271 -15.40 14.99 14.77
CA TYR A 271 -14.30 14.59 15.67
C TYR A 271 -13.16 15.61 15.73
N ALA A 272 -13.38 16.83 15.24
CA ALA A 272 -12.39 17.90 15.29
C ALA A 272 -11.85 18.08 16.72
N GLY A 273 -10.53 18.13 16.87
CA GLY A 273 -9.85 18.28 18.17
C GLY A 273 -9.65 16.97 18.94
N VAL A 274 -10.23 15.86 18.51
CA VAL A 274 -9.93 14.54 19.12
C VAL A 274 -8.50 14.15 18.82
N LYS A 275 -7.79 13.62 19.81
CA LYS A 275 -6.37 13.29 19.73
C LYS A 275 -6.14 11.80 19.62
N LEU A 276 -5.20 11.44 18.76
CA LEU A 276 -4.74 10.08 18.50
C LEU A 276 -3.23 9.99 18.74
N ARG A 277 -2.76 8.89 19.32
CA ARG A 277 -1.34 8.61 19.55
C ARG A 277 -0.89 7.45 18.70
N CYS A 278 0.26 7.60 18.04
CA CYS A 278 0.94 6.53 17.34
C CYS A 278 1.67 5.64 18.34
N VAL A 279 1.21 4.42 18.52
CA VAL A 279 1.78 3.44 19.47
C VAL A 279 2.58 2.33 18.78
N SER A 280 2.56 2.27 17.45
CA SER A 280 3.44 1.45 16.61
C SER A 280 3.66 2.15 15.28
N SER A 281 4.89 2.10 14.77
CA SER A 281 5.27 2.64 13.47
C SER A 281 6.25 1.70 12.79
N LEU A 282 5.92 1.25 11.58
CA LEU A 282 6.68 0.28 10.82
C LEU A 282 6.92 0.80 9.40
N PRO A 283 8.14 0.67 8.88
CA PRO A 283 8.44 1.07 7.51
C PRO A 283 7.70 0.21 6.49
N VAL A 284 7.25 0.82 5.41
CA VAL A 284 6.53 0.16 4.31
C VAL A 284 7.26 0.44 3.00
N PRO A 285 7.41 -0.55 2.09
CA PRO A 285 7.97 -0.30 0.78
C PRO A 285 7.11 0.70 0.00
N ALA A 286 7.76 1.41 -0.93
CA ALA A 286 7.08 2.43 -1.72
C ALA A 286 5.86 1.87 -2.44
N VAL A 287 4.85 2.72 -2.60
CA VAL A 287 3.63 2.40 -3.35
C VAL A 287 3.96 2.18 -4.81
N PRO A 288 3.64 1.00 -5.40
CA PRO A 288 3.80 0.78 -6.83
C PRO A 288 2.73 1.51 -7.64
N PHE A 289 3.17 2.20 -8.67
CA PHE A 289 2.34 2.60 -9.78
C PHE A 289 2.56 1.59 -10.89
N VAL A 290 1.52 0.84 -11.22
CA VAL A 290 1.62 -0.31 -12.12
C VAL A 290 1.03 -0.02 -13.49
N VAL A 291 1.50 -0.76 -14.49
CA VAL A 291 0.99 -0.74 -15.87
C VAL A 291 0.60 -2.16 -16.26
N ASN A 292 -0.46 -2.32 -17.06
CA ASN A 292 -0.76 -3.58 -17.72
C ASN A 292 -0.23 -3.56 -19.16
N THR A 293 0.88 -4.26 -19.40
CA THR A 293 1.60 -4.28 -20.68
C THR A 293 0.86 -5.03 -21.79
N ASP A 294 -0.18 -5.80 -21.48
CA ASP A 294 -1.09 -6.37 -22.48
C ASP A 294 -1.94 -5.32 -23.20
N TYR A 295 -2.09 -4.13 -22.59
CA TYR A 295 -2.93 -3.04 -23.10
C TYR A 295 -2.18 -1.74 -23.35
N VAL A 296 -0.92 -1.63 -22.90
CA VAL A 296 -0.07 -0.45 -23.11
C VAL A 296 1.23 -0.87 -23.77
N PRO A 297 1.50 -0.43 -25.03
CA PRO A 297 2.74 -0.80 -25.71
C PRO A 297 3.97 -0.20 -24.99
N GLU A 298 5.10 -0.91 -25.07
CA GLU A 298 6.35 -0.60 -24.39
C GLU A 298 6.83 0.84 -24.65
N ASP A 299 6.75 1.29 -25.90
CA ASP A 299 7.20 2.64 -26.29
C ASP A 299 6.31 3.75 -25.69
N MET A 300 5.01 3.48 -25.51
CA MET A 300 4.09 4.40 -24.82
C MET A 300 4.37 4.39 -23.32
N ASN A 301 4.50 3.20 -22.70
CA ASN A 301 4.82 3.10 -21.26
C ASN A 301 6.12 3.83 -20.95
N LYS A 302 7.15 3.62 -21.78
CA LYS A 302 8.43 4.32 -21.59
C LYS A 302 8.29 5.84 -21.60
N LYS A 303 7.51 6.42 -22.53
CA LYS A 303 7.26 7.87 -22.58
C LYS A 303 6.53 8.36 -21.34
N VAL A 304 5.52 7.62 -20.86
CA VAL A 304 4.80 7.92 -19.62
C VAL A 304 5.76 7.92 -18.44
N VAL A 305 6.55 6.86 -18.26
CA VAL A 305 7.52 6.75 -17.16
C VAL A 305 8.57 7.85 -17.22
N ASP A 306 9.17 8.10 -18.40
CA ASP A 306 10.16 9.16 -18.59
C ASP A 306 9.60 10.54 -18.18
N TYR A 307 8.35 10.83 -18.52
CA TYR A 307 7.70 12.09 -18.17
C TYR A 307 7.33 12.15 -16.68
N MET A 308 6.69 11.12 -16.15
CA MET A 308 6.28 11.05 -14.74
C MET A 308 7.47 11.17 -13.79
N CYS A 309 8.63 10.62 -14.16
CA CYS A 309 9.86 10.69 -13.36
C CYS A 309 10.75 11.90 -13.70
N SER A 310 10.26 12.85 -14.50
CA SER A 310 11.02 14.03 -14.92
C SER A 310 10.99 15.18 -13.90
N ASP A 311 11.90 16.13 -14.08
CA ASP A 311 11.92 17.39 -13.32
C ASP A 311 10.64 18.23 -13.51
N ALA A 312 9.95 18.08 -14.63
CA ALA A 312 8.68 18.77 -14.87
C ALA A 312 7.61 18.33 -13.87
N VAL A 313 7.50 17.03 -13.61
CA VAL A 313 6.54 16.47 -12.64
C VAL A 313 7.03 16.68 -11.21
N SER A 314 8.30 16.37 -10.91
CA SER A 314 8.86 16.52 -9.56
C SER A 314 8.92 17.98 -9.08
N GLY A 315 8.97 18.94 -10.02
CA GLY A 315 8.92 20.38 -9.76
C GLY A 315 7.51 20.94 -9.61
N ASN A 316 6.46 20.14 -9.87
CA ASN A 316 5.09 20.58 -9.72
C ASN A 316 4.71 20.66 -8.23
N LYS A 317 4.57 21.90 -7.73
CA LYS A 317 4.28 22.18 -6.31
C LYS A 317 2.85 21.79 -5.88
N GLU A 318 1.96 21.56 -6.82
CA GLU A 318 0.61 21.07 -6.54
C GLU A 318 0.61 19.56 -6.30
N LEU A 319 1.56 18.82 -6.89
CA LEU A 319 1.75 17.39 -6.68
C LEU A 319 2.70 17.09 -5.51
N PHE A 320 3.84 17.78 -5.48
CA PHE A 320 4.90 17.54 -4.50
C PHE A 320 5.16 18.79 -3.67
N LYS A 321 4.89 18.70 -2.40
CA LYS A 321 4.97 19.82 -1.50
C LYS A 321 6.25 19.91 -0.71
N ASP A 322 6.62 21.18 -0.48
CA ASP A 322 7.55 21.52 0.58
C ASP A 322 6.96 21.17 1.96
N PRO A 323 7.68 20.44 2.83
CA PRO A 323 7.22 20.10 4.18
C PRO A 323 6.87 21.31 5.04
N SER A 324 7.45 22.48 4.75
CA SER A 324 7.17 23.73 5.46
C SER A 324 5.81 24.35 5.11
N ASP A 325 5.17 23.92 4.01
CA ASP A 325 3.86 24.42 3.62
C ASP A 325 2.74 23.67 4.36
N LYS A 326 2.10 24.35 5.30
CA LYS A 326 1.08 23.78 6.21
C LYS A 326 -0.31 23.71 5.59
N ASP A 327 -0.56 24.43 4.50
CA ASP A 327 -1.93 24.71 4.04
C ASP A 327 -2.41 23.87 2.88
N THR A 328 -1.58 22.98 2.33
CA THR A 328 -1.97 22.24 1.14
C THR A 328 -2.33 20.80 1.46
N VAL A 329 -3.34 20.33 0.81
CA VAL A 329 -3.81 18.96 0.78
C VAL A 329 -3.15 18.26 -0.40
N THR A 330 -1.99 17.64 -0.20
CA THR A 330 -1.44 16.68 -1.15
C THR A 330 -1.22 15.36 -0.44
N LYS A 331 -1.46 14.26 -1.14
CA LYS A 331 -1.23 12.92 -0.59
C LYS A 331 0.25 12.70 -0.29
N TRP A 332 1.15 13.33 -1.04
CA TRP A 332 2.58 13.12 -0.91
C TRP A 332 3.26 14.30 -0.19
N LYS A 333 3.06 14.31 1.10
CA LYS A 333 3.78 15.21 1.99
C LYS A 333 5.16 14.62 2.24
N GLN A 334 6.19 15.39 1.90
CA GLN A 334 7.54 15.01 2.25
C GLN A 334 7.68 15.01 3.76
N THR A 335 8.13 13.90 4.32
CA THR A 335 8.53 13.84 5.73
C THR A 335 10.00 14.17 5.89
N THR A 336 10.84 13.81 4.93
CA THR A 336 12.29 14.05 4.97
C THR A 336 12.84 14.25 3.55
N GLY A 337 12.94 15.47 3.09
CA GLY A 337 13.56 15.75 1.79
C GLY A 337 12.57 15.88 0.62
N LYS A 338 13.04 15.65 -0.59
CA LYS A 338 12.27 15.85 -1.82
C LYS A 338 11.65 14.52 -2.29
N VAL A 339 10.36 14.33 -2.12
CA VAL A 339 9.64 13.18 -2.70
C VAL A 339 9.53 13.34 -4.22
N THR A 340 9.81 12.29 -4.97
CA THR A 340 9.69 12.24 -6.42
C THR A 340 9.20 10.88 -6.89
N PHE A 341 8.73 10.80 -8.14
CA PHE A 341 8.58 9.52 -8.80
C PHE A 341 9.92 9.02 -9.32
N THR A 342 10.15 7.72 -9.18
CA THR A 342 11.39 7.07 -9.62
C THR A 342 11.03 5.78 -10.37
N PRO A 343 11.62 5.51 -11.55
CA PRO A 343 11.42 4.25 -12.23
C PRO A 343 11.80 3.08 -11.34
N ALA A 344 11.00 2.04 -11.35
CA ALA A 344 11.27 0.80 -10.63
C ALA A 344 10.81 -0.39 -11.46
N ASP A 345 11.34 -1.54 -11.11
CA ASP A 345 10.94 -2.83 -11.66
C ASP A 345 10.50 -3.79 -10.54
N ASP A 346 10.05 -4.97 -10.94
CA ASP A 346 9.54 -5.98 -10.04
C ASP A 346 10.51 -6.37 -8.92
N SER A 347 11.82 -6.37 -9.18
CA SER A 347 12.86 -6.75 -8.20
C SER A 347 12.91 -5.84 -6.97
N TYR A 348 12.33 -4.63 -7.07
CA TYR A 348 12.20 -3.73 -5.93
C TYR A 348 11.42 -4.36 -4.76
N TYR A 349 10.52 -5.29 -5.06
CA TYR A 349 9.66 -5.95 -4.05
C TYR A 349 10.19 -7.31 -3.59
N ASP A 350 11.40 -7.74 -3.97
CA ASP A 350 11.95 -9.05 -3.58
C ASP A 350 12.06 -9.24 -2.07
N ASP A 351 12.52 -8.23 -1.34
CA ASP A 351 12.61 -8.31 0.12
C ASP A 351 11.24 -8.29 0.79
N PHE A 352 10.27 -7.61 0.17
CA PHE A 352 8.89 -7.64 0.64
C PHE A 352 8.24 -9.02 0.38
N ARG A 353 8.49 -9.67 -0.77
CA ARG A 353 8.06 -11.04 -1.03
C ARG A 353 8.54 -12.02 0.02
N LYS A 354 9.83 -11.93 0.38
CA LYS A 354 10.42 -12.74 1.46
C LYS A 354 9.73 -12.51 2.80
N LEU A 355 9.39 -11.25 3.10
CA LEU A 355 8.70 -10.90 4.34
C LEU A 355 7.31 -11.54 4.43
N ILE A 356 6.56 -11.55 3.32
CA ILE A 356 5.20 -12.09 3.28
C ILE A 356 5.12 -13.56 2.89
N GLY A 357 6.27 -14.24 2.69
CA GLY A 357 6.32 -15.67 2.34
C GLY A 357 5.91 -16.01 0.90
N GLU A 358 6.04 -15.08 -0.02
CA GLU A 358 5.67 -15.19 -1.44
C GLU A 358 6.91 -15.35 -2.35
N GLU A 359 7.90 -16.20 -1.96
CA GLU A 359 9.09 -16.52 -2.77
C GLU A 359 8.77 -17.41 -3.98
#